data_eb66a7f32112dbb2410ab1f9679c4536
#
_entry.id   eb66a7f32112dbb2410ab1f9679c4536
#
_cell.length_a   1.000
_cell.length_b   1.000
_cell.length_c   1.000
_cell.angle_alpha   90.00
_cell.angle_beta   90.00
_cell.angle_gamma   90.00
#
_symmetry.space_group_name_H-M   'P 1'
#
loop_
_entity.id
_entity.type
_entity.pdbx_description
1 polymer ?
#
loop_
_entity_poly.entity_id
_entity_poly.type
_entity_poly.pdbx_seq_one_letter_code
_entity_poly.pdbx_strand_id
1 'polypeptide(L)'
;MSSFFIWDHSPFLYTSDLISIRYYSLLFGTGLFYLLYKLSKDLKKDLAKDFIDKTFFSLVLYILIGSRIFHCLLYEYGYYSNNLLEIFIPFRLSTYEFIGFQGLSSHGGFTGAIVYLFFVVRKKINIRTFSKFLDSLILNSLIFISLIRIGNFFNSEIIGKQCSYVFCIIFPSSGYDIMPRHAVQLYEAIFYLLLFFSFLTYLAKSSRRVGTTALHVVSLTIIGRFFLEFFKQSQSDIFLQYINMGQLLSFVLFFLFFIIYRYTLRDLNNENNKIIN
;
A
#
# COMPACT_ATOMS: atom_id res chain seq x y z
N MET A 1 -21.48 -32.19 8.72
CA MET A 1 -21.60 -30.77 8.28
C MET A 1 -20.35 -30.05 8.77
N SER A 2 -19.48 -29.57 7.88
CA SER A 2 -18.35 -28.74 8.25
C SER A 2 -18.89 -27.40 8.77
N SER A 3 -18.74 -27.14 10.08
CA SER A 3 -19.08 -25.86 10.66
C SER A 3 -18.03 -24.83 10.24
N PHE A 4 -18.38 -23.94 9.32
CA PHE A 4 -17.51 -22.82 8.95
C PHE A 4 -17.45 -21.81 10.07
N PHE A 5 -16.30 -21.13 10.19
CA PHE A 5 -16.13 -20.02 11.13
C PHE A 5 -16.93 -18.81 10.63
N ILE A 6 -17.75 -18.22 11.51
CA ILE A 6 -18.54 -17.02 11.21
C ILE A 6 -17.84 -15.83 11.84
N TRP A 7 -17.45 -14.87 11.00
CA TRP A 7 -16.85 -13.61 11.41
C TRP A 7 -17.93 -12.52 11.47
N ASP A 8 -18.63 -12.44 12.60
CA ASP A 8 -19.64 -11.42 12.88
C ASP A 8 -19.13 -10.46 13.96
N HIS A 9 -18.06 -9.75 13.64
CA HIS A 9 -17.41 -8.84 14.57
C HIS A 9 -17.67 -7.38 14.15
N SER A 10 -17.96 -6.52 15.14
CA SER A 10 -18.07 -5.08 14.90
C SER A 10 -16.75 -4.51 14.38
N PRO A 11 -16.75 -3.66 13.33
CA PRO A 11 -15.55 -2.98 12.87
C PRO A 11 -15.04 -1.91 13.83
N PHE A 12 -15.83 -1.62 14.91
CA PHE A 12 -15.53 -0.58 15.88
C PHE A 12 -14.92 -1.17 17.15
N LEU A 13 -13.77 -0.62 17.56
CA LEU A 13 -13.17 -0.88 18.87
C LEU A 13 -13.95 -0.18 20.00
N TYR A 14 -14.41 1.03 19.71
CA TYR A 14 -15.17 1.86 20.64
C TYR A 14 -16.18 2.70 19.88
N THR A 15 -17.38 2.83 20.45
CA THR A 15 -18.47 3.64 19.88
C THR A 15 -19.16 4.40 21.01
N SER A 16 -19.25 5.72 20.85
CA SER A 16 -20.06 6.61 21.68
C SER A 16 -20.81 7.60 20.79
N ASP A 17 -21.71 8.39 21.36
CA ASP A 17 -22.49 9.41 20.63
C ASP A 17 -21.61 10.46 19.93
N LEU A 18 -20.39 10.69 20.43
CA LEU A 18 -19.47 11.71 19.90
C LEU A 18 -18.31 11.14 19.08
N ILE A 19 -17.84 9.93 19.40
CA ILE A 19 -16.62 9.36 18.82
C ILE A 19 -16.80 7.88 18.54
N SER A 20 -16.43 7.47 17.33
CA SER A 20 -16.30 6.06 16.97
C SER A 20 -14.88 5.75 16.50
N ILE A 21 -14.21 4.77 17.10
CA ILE A 21 -12.86 4.35 16.76
C ILE A 21 -12.93 2.98 16.09
N ARG A 22 -12.50 2.92 14.83
CA ARG A 22 -12.43 1.68 14.06
C ARG A 22 -11.06 0.99 14.26
N TYR A 23 -11.06 -0.34 14.31
CA TYR A 23 -9.82 -1.14 14.28
C TYR A 23 -8.93 -0.78 13.11
N TYR A 24 -9.53 -0.56 11.92
CA TYR A 24 -8.79 -0.15 10.74
C TYR A 24 -8.00 1.14 10.96
N SER A 25 -8.61 2.18 11.51
CA SER A 25 -7.95 3.47 11.76
C SER A 25 -6.81 3.36 12.76
N LEU A 26 -6.98 2.55 13.80
CA LEU A 26 -5.93 2.28 14.79
C LEU A 26 -4.74 1.54 14.17
N LEU A 27 -5.00 0.47 13.41
CA LEU A 27 -3.95 -0.31 12.75
C LEU A 27 -3.22 0.53 11.68
N PHE A 28 -3.96 1.35 10.93
CA PHE A 28 -3.39 2.28 9.96
C PHE A 28 -2.45 3.30 10.64
N GLY A 29 -2.91 3.95 11.71
CA GLY A 29 -2.10 4.91 12.47
C GLY A 29 -0.87 4.25 13.09
N THR A 30 -1.03 3.07 13.69
CA THR A 30 0.08 2.29 14.27
C THR A 30 1.13 1.94 13.19
N GLY A 31 0.67 1.54 12.01
CA GLY A 31 1.55 1.23 10.88
C GLY A 31 2.32 2.45 10.35
N LEU A 32 1.67 3.60 10.25
CA LEU A 32 2.34 4.86 9.89
C LEU A 32 3.39 5.27 10.93
N PHE A 33 3.05 5.19 12.21
CA PHE A 33 3.98 5.49 13.30
C PHE A 33 5.19 4.55 13.28
N TYR A 34 4.97 3.24 13.11
CA TYR A 34 6.03 2.25 12.95
C TYR A 34 6.95 2.60 11.78
N LEU A 35 6.38 2.95 10.63
CA LEU A 35 7.15 3.26 9.43
C LEU A 35 8.03 4.51 9.63
N LEU A 36 7.48 5.58 10.20
CA LEU A 36 8.25 6.79 10.54
C LEU A 36 9.38 6.49 11.54
N TYR A 37 9.06 5.74 12.61
CA TYR A 37 10.06 5.32 13.61
C TYR A 37 11.21 4.54 12.97
N LYS A 38 10.89 3.58 12.10
CA LYS A 38 11.90 2.77 11.42
C LYS A 38 12.75 3.58 10.44
N LEU A 39 12.15 4.44 9.65
CA LEU A 39 12.89 5.34 8.77
C LEU A 39 13.86 6.23 9.57
N SER A 40 13.38 6.83 10.66
CA SER A 40 14.21 7.67 11.53
C SER A 40 15.36 6.87 12.16
N LYS A 41 15.11 5.63 12.59
CA LYS A 41 16.14 4.76 13.19
C LYS A 41 17.19 4.31 12.16
N ASP A 42 16.74 3.86 10.98
CA ASP A 42 17.61 3.27 9.96
C ASP A 42 18.49 4.34 9.28
N LEU A 43 17.99 5.55 9.13
CA LEU A 43 18.64 6.65 8.39
C LEU A 43 19.29 7.73 9.28
N LYS A 44 19.26 7.60 10.60
CA LYS A 44 19.78 8.60 11.55
C LYS A 44 21.24 9.02 11.34
N LYS A 45 22.03 8.17 10.69
CA LYS A 45 23.46 8.45 10.38
C LYS A 45 23.64 9.16 9.04
N ASP A 46 22.66 9.08 8.14
CA ASP A 46 22.74 9.59 6.78
C ASP A 46 21.91 10.87 6.59
N LEU A 47 20.84 11.07 7.37
CA LEU A 47 19.87 12.16 7.23
C LEU A 47 19.51 12.76 8.59
N ALA A 48 19.31 14.09 8.62
CA ALA A 48 18.76 14.79 9.78
C ALA A 48 17.30 14.35 10.03
N LYS A 49 16.90 14.30 11.31
CA LYS A 49 15.54 13.89 11.70
C LYS A 49 14.47 14.77 11.05
N ASP A 50 14.65 16.10 11.07
CA ASP A 50 13.69 17.03 10.46
C ASP A 50 13.50 16.79 8.95
N PHE A 51 14.56 16.37 8.25
CA PHE A 51 14.45 16.02 6.84
C PHE A 51 13.62 14.75 6.65
N ILE A 52 13.83 13.74 7.50
CA ILE A 52 13.08 12.47 7.45
C ILE A 52 11.61 12.73 7.75
N ASP A 53 11.30 13.47 8.81
CA ASP A 53 9.94 13.79 9.22
C ASP A 53 9.20 14.57 8.11
N LYS A 54 9.79 15.65 7.59
CA LYS A 54 9.23 16.43 6.48
C LYS A 54 9.02 15.57 5.23
N THR A 55 9.99 14.72 4.90
CA THR A 55 9.90 13.83 3.74
C THR A 55 8.79 12.80 3.91
N PHE A 56 8.65 12.23 5.11
CA PHE A 56 7.59 11.26 5.40
C PHE A 56 6.20 11.87 5.31
N PHE A 57 5.95 13.01 5.98
CA PHE A 57 4.65 13.67 5.91
C PHE A 57 4.31 14.15 4.50
N SER A 58 5.28 14.67 3.77
CA SER A 58 5.07 15.03 2.36
C SER A 58 4.76 13.81 1.51
N LEU A 59 5.43 12.67 1.73
CA LEU A 59 5.14 11.40 1.03
C LEU A 59 3.69 10.97 1.26
N VAL A 60 3.22 10.99 2.51
CA VAL A 60 1.82 10.67 2.84
C VAL A 60 0.87 11.61 2.11
N LEU A 61 1.16 12.91 2.10
CA LEU A 61 0.35 13.91 1.39
C LEU A 61 0.27 13.65 -0.12
N TYR A 62 1.40 13.35 -0.77
CA TYR A 62 1.43 13.02 -2.20
C TYR A 62 0.68 11.71 -2.51
N ILE A 63 0.75 10.73 -1.62
CA ILE A 63 -0.04 9.49 -1.72
C ILE A 63 -1.53 9.81 -1.67
N LEU A 64 -1.99 10.63 -0.71
CA LEU A 64 -3.39 11.00 -0.57
C LEU A 64 -3.89 11.80 -1.79
N ILE A 65 -3.15 12.81 -2.22
CA ILE A 65 -3.48 13.63 -3.40
C ILE A 65 -3.55 12.75 -4.65
N GLY A 66 -2.55 11.93 -4.88
CA GLY A 66 -2.52 11.01 -6.03
C GLY A 66 -3.69 10.03 -6.00
N SER A 67 -3.98 9.43 -4.82
CA SER A 67 -5.12 8.52 -4.64
C SER A 67 -6.45 9.19 -4.99
N ARG A 68 -6.65 10.43 -4.55
CA ARG A 68 -7.88 11.19 -4.79
C ARG A 68 -8.01 11.58 -6.25
N ILE A 69 -6.98 12.16 -6.85
CA ILE A 69 -6.99 12.58 -8.26
C ILE A 69 -7.28 11.39 -9.17
N PHE A 70 -6.60 10.26 -8.97
CA PHE A 70 -6.82 9.07 -9.79
C PHE A 70 -8.21 8.49 -9.62
N HIS A 71 -8.75 8.47 -8.40
CA HIS A 71 -10.12 8.04 -8.18
C HIS A 71 -11.09 8.91 -8.96
N CYS A 72 -11.03 10.22 -8.79
CA CYS A 72 -11.94 11.17 -9.44
C CYS A 72 -11.85 11.12 -10.99
N LEU A 73 -10.63 10.95 -11.53
CA LEU A 73 -10.41 10.98 -12.98
C LEU A 73 -10.69 9.63 -13.66
N LEU A 74 -10.50 8.50 -12.98
CA LEU A 74 -10.61 7.18 -13.62
C LEU A 74 -11.87 6.41 -13.24
N TYR A 75 -12.41 6.61 -12.05
CA TYR A 75 -13.55 5.84 -11.57
C TYR A 75 -14.86 6.64 -11.57
N GLU A 76 -14.80 7.96 -11.34
CA GLU A 76 -15.97 8.82 -11.26
C GLU A 76 -15.87 10.07 -12.14
N TYR A 77 -15.22 9.93 -13.30
CA TYR A 77 -14.99 11.06 -14.23
C TYR A 77 -16.27 11.79 -14.61
N GLY A 78 -17.37 11.06 -14.87
CA GLY A 78 -18.66 11.66 -15.27
C GLY A 78 -19.19 12.65 -14.22
N TYR A 79 -18.96 12.40 -12.93
CA TYR A 79 -19.37 13.30 -11.87
C TYR A 79 -18.37 14.46 -11.69
N TYR A 80 -17.09 14.14 -11.54
CA TYR A 80 -16.06 15.13 -11.19
C TYR A 80 -15.65 16.04 -12.34
N SER A 81 -15.91 15.67 -13.59
CA SER A 81 -15.74 16.59 -14.74
C SER A 81 -16.61 17.83 -14.65
N ASN A 82 -17.79 17.74 -14.02
CA ASN A 82 -18.69 18.85 -13.78
C ASN A 82 -18.54 19.50 -12.39
N ASN A 83 -17.78 18.87 -11.47
CA ASN A 83 -17.63 19.27 -10.07
C ASN A 83 -16.15 19.28 -9.65
N LEU A 84 -15.30 20.00 -10.40
CA LEU A 84 -13.83 19.98 -10.23
C LEU A 84 -13.37 20.40 -8.83
N LEU A 85 -14.05 21.34 -8.17
CA LEU A 85 -13.69 21.78 -6.82
C LEU A 85 -13.88 20.68 -5.77
N GLU A 86 -14.84 19.79 -5.96
CA GLU A 86 -15.11 18.66 -5.05
C GLU A 86 -14.02 17.57 -5.07
N ILE A 87 -13.08 17.66 -6.00
CA ILE A 87 -11.87 16.82 -5.97
C ILE A 87 -11.03 17.13 -4.73
N PHE A 88 -10.95 18.41 -4.35
CA PHE A 88 -10.05 18.92 -3.30
C PHE A 88 -10.75 19.26 -1.98
N ILE A 89 -12.07 19.29 -1.96
CA ILE A 89 -12.84 19.62 -0.76
C ILE A 89 -13.71 18.43 -0.32
N PRO A 90 -13.86 18.21 1.00
CA PRO A 90 -14.65 17.10 1.52
C PRO A 90 -16.15 17.38 1.61
N PHE A 91 -16.66 18.33 0.82
CA PHE A 91 -18.05 18.76 0.81
C PHE A 91 -18.66 18.60 -0.58
N ARG A 92 -19.93 18.20 -0.63
CA ARG A 92 -20.74 18.27 -1.83
C ARG A 92 -21.28 19.69 -1.95
N LEU A 93 -20.86 20.42 -2.99
CA LEU A 93 -21.21 21.83 -3.15
C LEU A 93 -22.71 22.07 -3.40
N SER A 94 -23.40 21.11 -4.04
CA SER A 94 -24.83 21.20 -4.34
C SER A 94 -25.71 21.12 -3.09
N THR A 95 -25.30 20.38 -2.05
CA THR A 95 -26.08 20.13 -0.83
C THR A 95 -25.43 20.69 0.43
N TYR A 96 -24.19 21.20 0.34
CA TYR A 96 -23.33 21.60 1.46
C TYR A 96 -23.12 20.49 2.51
N GLU A 97 -23.26 19.23 2.08
CA GLU A 97 -23.12 18.06 2.94
C GLU A 97 -21.64 17.67 3.06
N PHE A 98 -21.20 17.40 4.29
CA PHE A 98 -19.86 16.87 4.53
C PHE A 98 -19.83 15.38 4.19
N ILE A 99 -19.19 15.03 3.07
CA ILE A 99 -19.06 13.65 2.59
C ILE A 99 -17.68 13.03 2.90
N GLY A 100 -16.73 13.83 3.40
CA GLY A 100 -15.34 13.42 3.58
C GLY A 100 -14.63 13.20 2.24
N PHE A 101 -13.41 12.66 2.29
CA PHE A 101 -12.67 12.23 1.10
C PHE A 101 -12.97 10.77 0.79
N GLN A 102 -14.17 10.48 0.31
CA GLN A 102 -14.57 9.15 -0.14
C GLN A 102 -13.93 8.85 -1.49
N GLY A 103 -13.57 7.58 -1.71
CA GLY A 103 -12.92 7.14 -2.94
C GLY A 103 -11.45 7.51 -3.01
N LEU A 104 -10.60 6.53 -2.73
CA LEU A 104 -9.15 6.63 -2.83
C LEU A 104 -8.64 5.46 -3.67
N SER A 105 -7.94 5.77 -4.76
CA SER A 105 -7.34 4.76 -5.63
C SER A 105 -5.95 4.38 -5.15
N SER A 106 -5.71 3.09 -4.90
CA SER A 106 -4.37 2.60 -4.54
C SER A 106 -3.33 2.86 -5.65
N HIS A 107 -3.74 2.82 -6.91
CA HIS A 107 -2.86 3.11 -8.05
C HIS A 107 -2.44 4.58 -8.10
N GLY A 108 -3.38 5.48 -7.79
CA GLY A 108 -3.09 6.91 -7.65
C GLY A 108 -2.14 7.18 -6.49
N GLY A 109 -2.32 6.51 -5.36
CA GLY A 109 -1.41 6.61 -4.21
C GLY A 109 0.00 6.17 -4.55
N PHE A 110 0.15 5.06 -5.26
CA PHE A 110 1.44 4.57 -5.71
C PHE A 110 2.11 5.55 -6.70
N THR A 111 1.34 6.09 -7.64
CA THR A 111 1.83 7.12 -8.59
C THR A 111 2.29 8.37 -7.85
N GLY A 112 1.51 8.86 -6.88
CA GLY A 112 1.89 10.00 -6.04
C GLY A 112 3.19 9.75 -5.28
N ALA A 113 3.37 8.54 -4.71
CA ALA A 113 4.62 8.15 -4.06
C ALA A 113 5.81 8.17 -5.01
N ILE A 114 5.68 7.59 -6.21
CA ILE A 114 6.73 7.59 -7.23
C ILE A 114 7.10 9.03 -7.61
N VAL A 115 6.11 9.86 -7.93
CA VAL A 115 6.34 11.27 -8.29
C VAL A 115 7.12 11.98 -7.19
N TYR A 116 6.68 11.88 -5.94
CA TYR A 116 7.38 12.54 -4.84
C TYR A 116 8.80 12.03 -4.63
N LEU A 117 8.98 10.71 -4.57
CA LEU A 117 10.27 10.11 -4.28
C LEU A 117 11.30 10.41 -5.39
N PHE A 118 10.95 10.22 -6.65
CA PHE A 118 11.91 10.33 -7.75
C PHE A 118 12.08 11.76 -8.28
N PHE A 119 11.06 12.59 -8.25
CA PHE A 119 11.16 13.96 -8.76
C PHE A 119 11.48 15.01 -7.68
N VAL A 120 11.17 14.73 -6.40
CA VAL A 120 11.41 15.67 -5.30
C VAL A 120 12.54 15.20 -4.40
N VAL A 121 12.44 14.01 -3.80
CA VAL A 121 13.42 13.53 -2.79
C VAL A 121 14.76 13.22 -3.45
N ARG A 122 14.77 12.53 -4.59
CA ARG A 122 16.00 12.16 -5.31
C ARG A 122 16.87 13.35 -5.67
N LYS A 123 16.28 14.53 -5.89
CA LYS A 123 17.04 15.76 -6.20
C LYS A 123 17.68 16.41 -4.96
N LYS A 124 17.23 16.05 -3.76
CA LYS A 124 17.66 16.69 -2.51
C LYS A 124 18.79 15.93 -1.80
N ILE A 125 18.98 14.66 -2.12
CA ILE A 125 19.97 13.79 -1.46
C ILE A 125 20.75 13.00 -2.50
N ASN A 126 21.99 12.58 -2.14
CA ASN A 126 22.81 11.78 -3.03
C ASN A 126 22.18 10.40 -3.31
N ILE A 127 22.60 9.77 -4.42
CA ILE A 127 21.99 8.51 -4.88
C ILE A 127 22.14 7.37 -3.87
N ARG A 128 23.25 7.30 -3.16
CA ARG A 128 23.51 6.26 -2.16
C ARG A 128 22.55 6.37 -0.96
N THR A 129 22.38 7.59 -0.44
CA THR A 129 21.43 7.88 0.66
C THR A 129 19.99 7.67 0.20
N PHE A 130 19.64 8.09 -1.03
CA PHE A 130 18.33 7.83 -1.61
C PHE A 130 18.02 6.34 -1.73
N SER A 131 18.99 5.53 -2.17
CA SER A 131 18.83 4.09 -2.27
C SER A 131 18.67 3.41 -0.90
N LYS A 132 19.40 3.87 0.13
CA LYS A 132 19.18 3.43 1.52
C LYS A 132 17.79 3.81 2.01
N PHE A 133 17.32 5.01 1.67
CA PHE A 133 15.98 5.48 2.01
C PHE A 133 14.92 4.59 1.39
N LEU A 134 15.04 4.25 0.11
CA LEU A 134 14.12 3.32 -0.58
C LEU A 134 14.16 1.91 0.03
N ASP A 135 15.35 1.38 0.33
CA ASP A 135 15.51 0.06 0.94
C ASP A 135 14.78 0.00 2.29
N SER A 136 14.96 1.00 3.16
CA SER A 136 14.29 1.08 4.45
C SER A 136 12.78 1.30 4.31
N LEU A 137 12.36 2.25 3.46
CA LEU A 137 10.95 2.57 3.23
C LEU A 137 10.19 1.34 2.74
N ILE A 138 10.67 0.69 1.68
CA ILE A 138 9.98 -0.42 1.01
C ILE A 138 9.95 -1.67 1.90
N LEU A 139 11.06 -2.00 2.57
CA LEU A 139 11.07 -3.14 3.48
C LEU A 139 10.10 -2.96 4.65
N ASN A 140 10.13 -1.80 5.31
CA ASN A 140 9.29 -1.54 6.48
C ASN A 140 7.82 -1.28 6.10
N SER A 141 7.53 -0.89 4.85
CA SER A 141 6.14 -0.78 4.36
C SER A 141 5.41 -2.12 4.32
N LEU A 142 6.11 -3.26 4.30
CA LEU A 142 5.48 -4.59 4.39
C LEU A 142 4.70 -4.77 5.70
N ILE A 143 5.24 -4.29 6.84
CA ILE A 143 4.52 -4.29 8.12
C ILE A 143 3.30 -3.37 8.04
N PHE A 144 3.46 -2.17 7.52
CA PHE A 144 2.36 -1.22 7.36
C PHE A 144 1.22 -1.80 6.50
N ILE A 145 1.57 -2.38 5.34
CA ILE A 145 0.58 -3.00 4.44
C ILE A 145 -0.08 -4.21 5.12
N SER A 146 0.67 -5.02 5.87
CA SER A 146 0.10 -6.15 6.63
C SER A 146 -0.94 -5.67 7.64
N LEU A 147 -0.66 -4.59 8.40
CA LEU A 147 -1.61 -4.00 9.34
C LEU A 147 -2.87 -3.46 8.64
N ILE A 148 -2.72 -2.85 7.47
CA ILE A 148 -3.87 -2.45 6.62
C ILE A 148 -4.72 -3.67 6.27
N ARG A 149 -4.11 -4.80 5.87
CA ARG A 149 -4.86 -6.02 5.51
C ARG A 149 -5.60 -6.63 6.70
N ILE A 150 -5.00 -6.59 7.88
CA ILE A 150 -5.69 -6.96 9.12
C ILE A 150 -6.87 -6.02 9.39
N GLY A 151 -6.70 -4.71 9.16
CA GLY A 151 -7.79 -3.73 9.26
C GLY A 151 -8.94 -4.00 8.29
N ASN A 152 -8.63 -4.35 7.03
CA ASN A 152 -9.64 -4.76 6.05
C ASN A 152 -10.41 -6.02 6.49
N PHE A 153 -9.74 -6.95 7.16
CA PHE A 153 -10.39 -8.13 7.75
C PHE A 153 -11.40 -7.74 8.82
N PHE A 154 -11.05 -6.84 9.75
CA PHE A 154 -11.98 -6.33 10.77
C PHE A 154 -13.18 -5.59 10.15
N ASN A 155 -12.99 -4.90 9.03
CA ASN A 155 -14.06 -4.23 8.30
C ASN A 155 -14.90 -5.17 7.43
N SER A 156 -14.57 -6.48 7.34
CA SER A 156 -15.20 -7.44 6.43
C SER A 156 -15.23 -6.98 4.97
N GLU A 157 -14.16 -6.29 4.52
CA GLU A 157 -14.03 -5.75 3.18
C GLU A 157 -12.90 -6.45 2.38
N ILE A 158 -12.95 -6.35 1.04
CA ILE A 158 -11.93 -6.96 0.14
C ILE A 158 -11.85 -8.49 0.35
N ILE A 159 -12.98 -9.15 0.49
CA ILE A 159 -13.06 -10.60 0.70
C ILE A 159 -12.75 -11.40 -0.58
N GLY A 160 -12.48 -12.69 -0.40
CA GLY A 160 -12.19 -13.61 -1.49
C GLY A 160 -13.42 -14.22 -2.14
N LYS A 161 -13.17 -15.06 -3.14
CA LYS A 161 -14.17 -15.88 -3.82
C LYS A 161 -14.78 -16.90 -2.84
N GLN A 162 -15.94 -17.43 -3.20
CA GLN A 162 -16.56 -18.54 -2.46
C GLN A 162 -15.62 -19.75 -2.41
N CYS A 163 -15.63 -20.45 -1.30
CA CYS A 163 -14.84 -21.65 -1.10
C CYS A 163 -15.53 -22.63 -0.14
N SER A 164 -15.10 -23.91 -0.19
CA SER A 164 -15.67 -25.01 0.60
C SER A 164 -14.69 -25.67 1.56
N TYR A 165 -13.52 -25.08 1.77
CA TYR A 165 -12.47 -25.62 2.65
C TYR A 165 -12.69 -25.18 4.10
N VAL A 166 -12.12 -25.92 5.06
CA VAL A 166 -12.29 -25.68 6.51
C VAL A 166 -11.84 -24.28 6.95
N PHE A 167 -10.87 -23.68 6.25
CA PHE A 167 -10.37 -22.33 6.55
C PHE A 167 -11.15 -21.19 5.87
N CYS A 168 -12.28 -21.52 5.20
CA CYS A 168 -13.17 -20.50 4.65
C CYS A 168 -14.00 -19.86 5.76
N ILE A 169 -14.25 -18.57 5.64
CA ILE A 169 -14.93 -17.76 6.65
C ILE A 169 -16.21 -17.18 6.05
N ILE A 170 -17.29 -17.17 6.84
CA ILE A 170 -18.54 -16.48 6.51
C ILE A 170 -18.45 -15.05 7.07
N PHE A 171 -18.71 -14.06 6.24
CA PHE A 171 -18.68 -12.63 6.57
C PHE A 171 -20.09 -12.03 6.44
N PRO A 172 -20.95 -12.08 7.47
CA PRO A 172 -22.33 -11.57 7.38
C PRO A 172 -22.40 -10.07 7.05
N SER A 173 -21.44 -9.30 7.57
CA SER A 173 -21.39 -7.82 7.41
C SER A 173 -20.76 -7.35 6.12
N SER A 174 -20.39 -8.24 5.18
CA SER A 174 -19.64 -7.89 3.96
C SER A 174 -20.46 -7.28 2.83
N GLY A 175 -21.80 -7.32 2.92
CA GLY A 175 -22.69 -6.93 1.83
C GLY A 175 -22.80 -7.96 0.70
N TYR A 176 -22.09 -9.10 0.77
CA TYR A 176 -22.23 -10.24 -0.13
C TYR A 176 -23.16 -11.30 0.49
N ASP A 177 -23.49 -12.32 -0.32
CA ASP A 177 -24.23 -13.52 0.13
C ASP A 177 -23.54 -14.21 1.32
N ILE A 178 -24.34 -14.84 2.20
CA ILE A 178 -23.88 -15.55 3.39
C ILE A 178 -23.31 -16.92 2.98
N MET A 179 -22.22 -16.91 2.25
CA MET A 179 -21.48 -18.08 1.80
C MET A 179 -20.05 -18.07 2.34
N PRO A 180 -19.45 -19.24 2.60
CA PRO A 180 -18.04 -19.30 3.02
C PRO A 180 -17.12 -18.76 1.92
N ARG A 181 -16.15 -17.93 2.30
CA ARG A 181 -15.25 -17.24 1.36
C ARG A 181 -13.81 -17.29 1.85
N HIS A 182 -12.86 -17.17 0.93
CA HIS A 182 -11.46 -17.01 1.27
C HIS A 182 -11.24 -15.70 2.05
N ALA A 183 -10.56 -15.79 3.19
CA ALA A 183 -10.11 -14.62 3.96
C ALA A 183 -8.82 -14.05 3.35
N VAL A 184 -8.90 -13.52 2.13
CA VAL A 184 -7.73 -13.07 1.34
C VAL A 184 -6.95 -11.99 2.05
N GLN A 185 -7.62 -11.17 2.87
CA GLN A 185 -6.97 -10.16 3.70
C GLN A 185 -5.92 -10.78 4.63
N LEU A 186 -6.24 -11.91 5.28
CA LEU A 186 -5.31 -12.63 6.15
C LEU A 186 -4.18 -13.30 5.35
N TYR A 187 -4.49 -13.84 4.16
CA TYR A 187 -3.45 -14.42 3.30
C TYR A 187 -2.45 -13.36 2.87
N GLU A 188 -2.92 -12.18 2.45
CA GLU A 188 -2.08 -11.04 2.11
C GLU A 188 -1.26 -10.56 3.33
N ALA A 189 -1.88 -10.44 4.51
CA ALA A 189 -1.19 -10.02 5.73
C ALA A 189 -0.05 -10.97 6.10
N ILE A 190 -0.33 -12.28 6.12
CA ILE A 190 0.67 -13.32 6.41
C ILE A 190 1.79 -13.30 5.36
N PHE A 191 1.45 -13.18 4.08
CA PHE A 191 2.43 -13.11 3.01
C PHE A 191 3.41 -11.93 3.21
N TYR A 192 2.92 -10.73 3.51
CA TYR A 192 3.77 -9.57 3.75
C TYR A 192 4.64 -9.71 5.01
N LEU A 193 4.11 -10.31 6.08
CA LEU A 193 4.89 -10.61 7.29
C LEU A 193 6.00 -11.62 7.01
N LEU A 194 5.69 -12.72 6.32
CA LEU A 194 6.66 -13.73 5.95
C LEU A 194 7.78 -13.13 5.06
N LEU A 195 7.39 -12.30 4.10
CA LEU A 195 8.34 -11.60 3.24
C LEU A 195 9.26 -10.67 4.06
N PHE A 196 8.68 -9.89 4.98
CA PHE A 196 9.44 -9.00 5.87
C PHE A 196 10.46 -9.77 6.71
N PHE A 197 10.05 -10.82 7.43
CA PHE A 197 10.94 -11.59 8.29
C PHE A 197 12.00 -12.36 7.48
N SER A 198 11.66 -12.86 6.30
CA SER A 198 12.61 -13.50 5.40
C SER A 198 13.71 -12.53 4.97
N PHE A 199 13.36 -11.26 4.69
CA PHE A 199 14.35 -10.24 4.38
C PHE A 199 15.18 -9.82 5.58
N LEU A 200 14.59 -9.71 6.78
CA LEU A 200 15.37 -9.40 8.00
C LEU A 200 16.44 -10.47 8.26
N THR A 201 16.08 -11.76 8.18
CA THR A 201 17.02 -12.86 8.39
C THR A 201 18.09 -12.92 7.31
N TYR A 202 17.72 -12.64 6.07
CA TYR A 202 18.66 -12.59 4.97
C TYR A 202 19.62 -11.39 5.06
N LEU A 203 19.15 -10.22 5.44
CA LEU A 203 19.98 -9.03 5.65
C LEU A 203 20.96 -9.20 6.80
N ALA A 204 20.58 -9.93 7.84
CA ALA A 204 21.47 -10.24 8.96
C ALA A 204 22.67 -11.12 8.56
N LYS A 205 22.53 -11.91 7.48
CA LYS A 205 23.55 -12.88 7.02
C LYS A 205 24.39 -12.40 5.83
N SER A 206 24.00 -11.36 5.15
CA SER A 206 24.63 -10.94 3.88
C SER A 206 24.93 -9.44 3.86
N SER A 207 26.19 -9.09 3.51
CA SER A 207 26.53 -7.70 3.19
C SER A 207 26.05 -7.39 1.78
N ARG A 208 24.91 -6.69 1.68
CA ARG A 208 24.32 -6.34 0.39
C ARG A 208 24.78 -5.00 -0.15
N ARG A 209 24.74 -4.88 -1.46
CA ARG A 209 24.82 -3.58 -2.13
C ARG A 209 23.58 -2.76 -1.76
N VAL A 210 23.81 -1.52 -1.36
CA VAL A 210 22.74 -0.53 -1.11
C VAL A 210 21.85 -0.44 -2.35
N GLY A 211 20.53 -0.38 -2.13
CA GLY A 211 19.54 -0.27 -3.19
C GLY A 211 18.99 -1.60 -3.71
N THR A 212 19.55 -2.75 -3.37
CA THR A 212 19.05 -4.04 -3.89
C THR A 212 17.87 -4.62 -3.13
N THR A 213 17.70 -4.25 -1.85
CA THR A 213 16.60 -4.72 -1.01
C THR A 213 15.25 -4.27 -1.56
N ALA A 214 15.11 -2.98 -1.89
CA ALA A 214 13.90 -2.41 -2.46
C ALA A 214 13.46 -3.17 -3.72
N LEU A 215 14.39 -3.45 -4.64
CA LEU A 215 14.08 -4.18 -5.87
C LEU A 215 13.53 -5.58 -5.60
N HIS A 216 14.22 -6.35 -4.76
CA HIS A 216 13.80 -7.72 -4.48
C HIS A 216 12.46 -7.76 -3.75
N VAL A 217 12.26 -6.88 -2.75
CA VAL A 217 11.00 -6.80 -2.01
C VAL A 217 9.84 -6.45 -2.95
N VAL A 218 9.99 -5.42 -3.80
CA VAL A 218 8.94 -5.05 -4.77
C VAL A 218 8.66 -6.18 -5.74
N SER A 219 9.71 -6.81 -6.30
CA SER A 219 9.55 -7.92 -7.25
C SER A 219 8.78 -9.09 -6.64
N LEU A 220 9.17 -9.55 -5.44
CA LEU A 220 8.49 -10.63 -4.75
C LEU A 220 7.08 -10.25 -4.30
N THR A 221 6.86 -8.99 -3.90
CA THR A 221 5.52 -8.48 -3.58
C THR A 221 4.59 -8.58 -4.77
N ILE A 222 5.04 -8.18 -5.96
CA ILE A 222 4.22 -8.22 -7.18
C ILE A 222 3.93 -9.66 -7.59
N ILE A 223 4.93 -10.54 -7.55
CA ILE A 223 4.74 -11.97 -7.83
C ILE A 223 3.72 -12.57 -6.86
N GLY A 224 3.87 -12.34 -5.55
CA GLY A 224 2.94 -12.85 -4.54
C GLY A 224 1.53 -12.30 -4.72
N ARG A 225 1.38 -11.00 -5.00
CA ARG A 225 0.07 -10.40 -5.30
C ARG A 225 -0.59 -11.01 -6.53
N PHE A 226 0.17 -11.30 -7.58
CA PHE A 226 -0.36 -11.97 -8.77
C PHE A 226 -1.02 -13.30 -8.40
N PHE A 227 -0.39 -14.13 -7.56
CA PHE A 227 -0.98 -15.38 -7.11
C PHE A 227 -2.15 -15.20 -6.14
N LEU A 228 -2.06 -14.24 -5.21
CA LEU A 228 -3.14 -13.97 -4.26
C LEU A 228 -4.41 -13.42 -4.92
N GLU A 229 -4.27 -12.73 -6.05
CA GLU A 229 -5.40 -12.18 -6.80
C GLU A 229 -6.34 -13.27 -7.34
N PHE A 230 -5.86 -14.51 -7.56
CA PHE A 230 -6.72 -15.64 -7.98
C PHE A 230 -7.80 -16.00 -6.95
N PHE A 231 -7.52 -15.75 -5.65
CA PHE A 231 -8.45 -16.01 -4.55
C PHE A 231 -9.40 -14.86 -4.28
N LYS A 232 -9.16 -13.69 -4.87
CA LYS A 232 -9.90 -12.46 -4.58
C LYS A 232 -11.18 -12.38 -5.38
N GLN A 233 -12.26 -11.87 -4.75
CA GLN A 233 -13.48 -11.52 -5.46
C GLN A 233 -13.21 -10.34 -6.39
N SER A 234 -13.63 -10.45 -7.65
CA SER A 234 -13.49 -9.33 -8.60
C SER A 234 -14.31 -8.14 -8.11
N GLN A 235 -13.66 -6.97 -8.02
CA GLN A 235 -14.29 -5.70 -7.61
C GLN A 235 -14.64 -4.80 -8.78
N SER A 236 -14.26 -5.18 -10.00
CA SER A 236 -14.52 -4.45 -11.23
C SER A 236 -14.93 -5.40 -12.33
N ASP A 237 -15.65 -4.90 -13.33
CA ASP A 237 -15.93 -5.62 -14.56
C ASP A 237 -14.62 -6.11 -15.19
N ILE A 238 -14.66 -7.32 -15.72
CA ILE A 238 -13.50 -7.99 -16.28
C ILE A 238 -13.11 -7.24 -17.55
N PHE A 239 -11.97 -6.52 -17.49
CA PHE A 239 -11.44 -5.77 -18.63
C PHE A 239 -10.98 -6.70 -19.77
N LEU A 240 -10.45 -7.86 -19.40
CA LEU A 240 -10.09 -8.96 -20.29
C LEU A 240 -10.59 -10.26 -19.65
N GLN A 241 -11.09 -11.18 -20.43
CA GLN A 241 -11.72 -12.43 -19.98
C GLN A 241 -10.91 -13.24 -18.96
N TYR A 242 -9.60 -12.95 -18.80
CA TYR A 242 -8.67 -13.70 -17.93
C TYR A 242 -7.81 -12.82 -17.01
N ILE A 243 -7.77 -11.49 -17.21
CA ILE A 243 -6.90 -10.57 -16.43
C ILE A 243 -7.77 -9.44 -15.90
N ASN A 244 -7.77 -9.25 -14.58
CA ASN A 244 -8.45 -8.11 -13.97
C ASN A 244 -7.60 -6.84 -14.02
N MET A 245 -8.24 -5.69 -13.86
CA MET A 245 -7.59 -4.38 -13.91
C MET A 245 -6.43 -4.24 -12.88
N GLY A 246 -6.56 -4.89 -11.70
CA GLY A 246 -5.54 -4.88 -10.67
C GLY A 246 -4.25 -5.63 -11.09
N GLN A 247 -4.39 -6.72 -11.83
CA GLN A 247 -3.25 -7.47 -12.38
C GLN A 247 -2.54 -6.66 -13.48
N LEU A 248 -3.30 -6.08 -14.42
CA LEU A 248 -2.74 -5.25 -15.49
C LEU A 248 -1.96 -4.07 -14.93
N LEU A 249 -2.55 -3.31 -14.02
CA LEU A 249 -1.91 -2.15 -13.39
C LEU A 249 -0.69 -2.55 -12.54
N SER A 250 -0.72 -3.70 -11.89
CA SER A 250 0.45 -4.23 -11.16
C SER A 250 1.64 -4.47 -12.11
N PHE A 251 1.41 -5.01 -13.31
CA PHE A 251 2.44 -5.18 -14.33
C PHE A 251 3.00 -3.84 -14.81
N VAL A 252 2.14 -2.88 -15.13
CA VAL A 252 2.58 -1.53 -15.58
C VAL A 252 3.45 -0.86 -14.50
N LEU A 253 3.01 -0.90 -13.25
CA LEU A 253 3.74 -0.32 -12.13
C LEU A 253 5.07 -1.04 -11.87
N PHE A 254 5.13 -2.35 -12.07
CA PHE A 254 6.37 -3.12 -12.00
C PHE A 254 7.38 -2.66 -13.04
N PHE A 255 6.97 -2.55 -14.31
CA PHE A 255 7.86 -2.10 -15.38
C PHE A 255 8.35 -0.67 -15.15
N LEU A 256 7.47 0.25 -14.72
CA LEU A 256 7.85 1.61 -14.37
C LEU A 256 8.86 1.63 -13.22
N PHE A 257 8.58 0.90 -12.14
CA PHE A 257 9.51 0.79 -11.02
C PHE A 257 10.85 0.17 -11.46
N PHE A 258 10.81 -0.90 -12.25
CA PHE A 258 12.01 -1.57 -12.74
C PHE A 258 12.88 -0.65 -13.60
N ILE A 259 12.29 0.10 -14.53
CA ILE A 259 13.00 1.07 -15.39
C ILE A 259 13.66 2.14 -14.51
N ILE A 260 12.89 2.80 -13.66
CA ILE A 260 13.38 3.88 -12.78
C ILE A 260 14.51 3.35 -11.88
N TYR A 261 14.33 2.14 -11.35
CA TYR A 261 15.31 1.52 -10.48
C TYR A 261 16.60 1.14 -11.19
N ARG A 262 16.53 0.65 -12.44
CA ARG A 262 17.71 0.39 -13.27
C ARG A 262 18.54 1.65 -13.48
N TYR A 263 17.89 2.79 -13.71
CA TYR A 263 18.58 4.08 -13.76
C TYR A 263 19.29 4.41 -12.43
N THR A 264 18.60 4.23 -11.32
CA THR A 264 19.15 4.46 -9.97
C THR A 264 20.38 3.61 -9.69
N LEU A 265 20.34 2.31 -10.04
CA LEU A 265 21.50 1.41 -9.89
C LEU A 265 22.66 1.77 -10.80
N ARG A 266 22.39 2.20 -12.02
CA ARG A 266 23.44 2.66 -12.96
C ARG A 266 24.17 3.89 -12.40
N ASP A 267 23.42 4.86 -11.89
CA ASP A 267 23.98 6.05 -11.25
C ASP A 267 24.84 5.70 -10.04
N LEU A 268 24.37 4.77 -9.18
CA LEU A 268 25.14 4.26 -8.04
C LEU A 268 26.48 3.62 -8.45
N ASN A 269 26.48 2.82 -9.49
CA ASN A 269 27.70 2.18 -10.00
C ASN A 269 28.67 3.22 -10.56
N ASN A 270 28.16 4.24 -11.24
CA ASN A 270 28.98 5.34 -11.76
C ASN A 270 29.63 6.17 -10.66
N GLU A 271 28.90 6.47 -9.56
CA GLU A 271 29.47 7.14 -8.38
C GLU A 271 30.56 6.29 -7.71
N ASN A 272 30.32 4.98 -7.52
CA ASN A 272 31.30 4.09 -6.90
C ASN A 272 32.60 4.01 -7.73
N ASN A 273 32.50 3.97 -9.05
CA ASN A 273 33.67 3.95 -9.94
C ASN A 273 34.49 5.26 -9.92
N LYS A 274 33.81 6.41 -9.70
CA LYS A 274 34.50 7.72 -9.56
C LYS A 274 35.25 7.88 -8.22
N ILE A 275 34.88 7.11 -7.19
CA ILE A 275 35.54 7.14 -5.87
C ILE A 275 36.77 6.23 -5.84
N ILE A 276 36.79 5.20 -6.71
CA ILE A 276 37.89 4.22 -6.79
C ILE A 276 39.02 4.69 -7.73
N ASN A 277 38.71 5.54 -8.71
CA ASN A 277 39.68 6.22 -9.60
C ASN A 277 40.05 7.61 -9.05
#